data_645f40e014b46fa15701bbc801847ffc
#
_entry.id   645f40e014b46fa15701bbc801847ffc
#
_cell.length_a   1.000
_cell.length_b   1.000
_cell.length_c   1.000
_cell.angle_alpha   90.00
_cell.angle_beta   90.00
_cell.angle_gamma   90.00
#
_symmetry.space_group_name_H-M   'P 1'
#
loop_
_entity.id
_entity.type
_entity.pdbx_description
1 polymer ?
#
loop_
_entity_poly.entity_id
_entity_poly.type
_entity_poly.pdbx_seq_one_letter_code
_entity_poly.pdbx_strand_id
1 'polypeptide(L)'
;MVTLDSTLDTTLGSTVGTTLGSGSYRYEPVENWAKLPPGWSFKEIGGVGVDRNDNVFVFNRSEHPVMVFDREGNFLRSFGEGMFPRAHGIFMAPDGTIWLTDDGDHTVRQCTPEGKVLLTIGISGKPAPYMSGEPFHRCTHTAMSPQGDIYVSDGYGNARVHKYAPNGKLLLSWGGPGSDPGEFNIAHNITCDADGWVYVADRENHRVQVFDGNGKYETQWNNLHRPCGLFMPAGKCPVCYIGELGPVQPVNRNVPNLGPRVTIVDHTGKRIARLGGLGPGMGPTEFLAPHGLTVDSRGDLYVGEVSWTNWPQTYPDKPRPDNLRSLHKFRKVGRG
;
A
#
# COMPACT_ATOMS: atom_id res chain seq x y z
N MET A 1 -34.54 41.25 18.79
CA MET A 1 -34.97 40.87 17.45
C MET A 1 -33.84 41.29 16.52
N VAL A 2 -32.99 40.39 16.15
CA VAL A 2 -31.87 40.62 15.23
C VAL A 2 -32.20 39.86 13.96
N THR A 3 -32.47 40.58 12.90
CA THR A 3 -32.71 40.05 11.56
C THR A 3 -31.41 39.64 10.94
N LEU A 4 -31.28 38.33 10.61
CA LEU A 4 -30.20 37.80 9.78
C LEU A 4 -30.54 38.08 8.31
N ASP A 5 -29.70 38.84 7.67
CA ASP A 5 -29.76 39.15 6.24
C ASP A 5 -29.11 37.97 5.47
N SER A 6 -29.89 37.30 4.63
CA SER A 6 -29.48 36.19 3.80
C SER A 6 -29.27 36.67 2.36
N THR A 7 -28.08 37.13 2.04
CA THR A 7 -27.66 37.25 0.64
C THR A 7 -26.69 36.11 0.30
N LEU A 8 -27.22 35.03 -0.31
CA LEU A 8 -26.44 34.02 -1.00
C LEU A 8 -25.87 34.64 -2.28
N ASP A 9 -24.60 34.95 -2.25
CA ASP A 9 -23.84 35.31 -3.45
C ASP A 9 -23.48 34.04 -4.24
N THR A 10 -24.23 33.82 -5.32
CA THR A 10 -23.93 32.74 -6.29
C THR A 10 -23.00 33.30 -7.37
N THR A 11 -21.72 33.40 -7.08
CA THR A 11 -20.69 33.62 -8.09
C THR A 11 -19.91 32.31 -8.36
N LEU A 12 -19.95 31.95 -9.63
CA LEU A 12 -19.31 30.78 -10.27
C LEU A 12 -17.93 30.47 -9.74
N GLY A 13 -17.78 29.18 -9.39
CA GLY A 13 -16.57 28.60 -8.84
C GLY A 13 -15.38 28.62 -9.76
N SER A 14 -14.34 29.29 -9.34
CA SER A 14 -12.99 28.87 -9.64
C SER A 14 -12.71 27.63 -8.77
N THR A 15 -12.41 26.49 -9.39
CA THR A 15 -11.88 25.30 -8.71
C THR A 15 -10.51 25.65 -8.15
N VAL A 16 -10.46 26.23 -6.96
CA VAL A 16 -9.24 26.27 -6.16
C VAL A 16 -8.97 24.80 -5.79
N GLY A 17 -7.96 24.18 -6.39
CA GLY A 17 -7.59 22.79 -6.16
C GLY A 17 -7.41 22.54 -4.67
N THR A 18 -8.16 21.58 -4.13
CA THR A 18 -8.09 21.21 -2.72
C THR A 18 -6.74 20.54 -2.46
N THR A 19 -5.82 21.28 -1.84
CA THR A 19 -4.49 20.76 -1.47
C THR A 19 -4.59 19.92 -0.21
N LEU A 20 -4.06 18.71 -0.26
CA LEU A 20 -3.93 17.79 0.88
C LEU A 20 -2.54 17.89 1.52
N GLY A 21 -2.46 17.52 2.81
CA GLY A 21 -1.19 17.46 3.53
C GLY A 21 -0.74 18.80 4.12
N SER A 22 0.54 18.89 4.50
CA SER A 22 1.12 20.04 5.20
C SER A 22 2.62 20.19 4.91
N GLY A 23 3.17 21.37 5.14
CA GLY A 23 4.60 21.66 4.95
C GLY A 23 5.08 21.33 3.55
N SER A 24 6.19 20.59 3.44
CA SER A 24 6.77 20.12 2.17
C SER A 24 6.04 18.91 1.58
N TYR A 25 5.01 18.38 2.25
CA TYR A 25 4.22 17.23 1.84
C TYR A 25 2.79 17.66 1.51
N ARG A 26 2.68 18.58 0.55
CA ARG A 26 1.40 19.05 0.00
C ARG A 26 1.18 18.46 -1.38
N TYR A 27 -0.07 18.08 -1.65
CA TYR A 27 -0.46 17.33 -2.84
C TYR A 27 -1.78 17.83 -3.40
N GLU A 28 -1.91 17.77 -4.72
CA GLU A 28 -3.16 18.03 -5.44
C GLU A 28 -3.58 16.76 -6.19
N PRO A 29 -4.87 16.38 -6.19
CA PRO A 29 -5.34 15.21 -6.93
C PRO A 29 -5.20 15.44 -8.43
N VAL A 30 -4.82 14.37 -9.14
CA VAL A 30 -4.82 14.30 -10.60
C VAL A 30 -5.89 13.30 -11.01
N GLU A 31 -7.07 13.81 -11.36
CA GLU A 31 -8.19 12.95 -11.73
C GLU A 31 -7.98 12.32 -13.12
N ASN A 32 -8.53 11.11 -13.31
CA ASN A 32 -8.50 10.38 -14.58
C ASN A 32 -7.10 10.21 -15.17
N TRP A 33 -6.10 10.07 -14.30
CA TRP A 33 -4.71 9.94 -14.72
C TRP A 33 -4.47 8.69 -15.59
N ALA A 34 -4.92 7.51 -15.16
CA ALA A 34 -4.72 6.26 -15.89
C ALA A 34 -5.67 6.15 -17.09
N LYS A 35 -5.09 6.11 -18.28
CA LYS A 35 -5.81 5.96 -19.55
C LYS A 35 -5.91 4.47 -19.90
N LEU A 36 -6.92 3.81 -19.37
CA LEU A 36 -7.15 2.38 -19.58
C LEU A 36 -7.59 2.08 -21.02
N PRO A 37 -7.20 0.92 -21.59
CA PRO A 37 -7.79 0.41 -22.82
C PRO A 37 -9.32 0.27 -22.67
N PRO A 38 -10.08 0.39 -23.78
CA PRO A 38 -11.54 0.26 -23.75
C PRO A 38 -12.00 -1.07 -23.12
N GLY A 39 -12.95 -1.00 -22.19
CA GLY A 39 -13.50 -2.17 -21.49
C GLY A 39 -12.65 -2.70 -20.33
N TRP A 40 -11.46 -2.14 -20.08
CA TRP A 40 -10.62 -2.56 -18.96
C TRP A 40 -10.96 -1.80 -17.68
N SER A 41 -10.71 -2.45 -16.56
CA SER A 41 -10.81 -1.84 -15.23
C SER A 41 -9.77 -2.46 -14.31
N PHE A 42 -9.41 -1.75 -13.24
CA PHE A 42 -8.54 -2.30 -12.19
C PHE A 42 -9.29 -3.25 -11.24
N LYS A 43 -10.62 -3.17 -11.18
CA LYS A 43 -11.43 -3.67 -10.06
C LYS A 43 -10.92 -3.04 -8.75
N GLU A 44 -9.90 -3.66 -8.13
CA GLU A 44 -9.20 -3.10 -6.96
C GLU A 44 -7.70 -3.38 -7.05
N ILE A 45 -6.90 -2.59 -6.35
CA ILE A 45 -5.45 -2.58 -6.49
C ILE A 45 -4.79 -3.04 -5.20
N GLY A 46 -4.01 -4.13 -5.31
CA GLY A 46 -3.20 -4.64 -4.21
C GLY A 46 -1.90 -3.85 -4.00
N GLY A 47 -1.27 -3.41 -5.07
CA GLY A 47 -0.01 -2.69 -4.99
C GLY A 47 0.27 -1.76 -6.17
N VAL A 48 1.11 -0.76 -5.93
CA VAL A 48 1.61 0.16 -6.97
C VAL A 48 3.12 0.31 -6.78
N GLY A 49 3.87 0.20 -7.88
CA GLY A 49 5.32 0.41 -7.91
C GLY A 49 5.72 1.38 -9.01
N VAL A 50 6.86 2.06 -8.86
CA VAL A 50 7.41 2.96 -9.87
C VAL A 50 8.84 2.54 -10.17
N ASP A 51 9.17 2.38 -11.45
CA ASP A 51 10.52 2.04 -11.88
C ASP A 51 11.42 3.31 -12.00
N ARG A 52 12.70 3.11 -12.32
CA ARG A 52 13.68 4.19 -12.48
C ARG A 52 13.37 5.15 -13.64
N ASN A 53 12.49 4.77 -14.56
CA ASN A 53 12.04 5.58 -15.69
C ASN A 53 10.72 6.28 -15.40
N ASP A 54 10.23 6.21 -14.17
CA ASP A 54 8.93 6.66 -13.72
C ASP A 54 7.73 5.97 -14.41
N ASN A 55 7.93 4.76 -14.95
CA ASN A 55 6.80 3.93 -15.31
C ASN A 55 6.10 3.40 -14.05
N VAL A 56 4.80 3.45 -14.06
CA VAL A 56 3.94 3.07 -12.94
C VAL A 56 3.36 1.68 -13.19
N PHE A 57 3.70 0.75 -12.33
CA PHE A 57 3.21 -0.63 -12.34
C PHE A 57 2.06 -0.75 -11.36
N VAL A 58 0.91 -1.15 -11.83
CA VAL A 58 -0.32 -1.31 -11.04
C VAL A 58 -0.64 -2.79 -10.95
N PHE A 59 -0.44 -3.37 -9.75
CA PHE A 59 -0.77 -4.77 -9.48
C PHE A 59 -2.17 -4.85 -8.90
N ASN A 60 -3.10 -5.35 -9.72
CA ASN A 60 -4.52 -5.25 -9.51
C ASN A 60 -5.22 -6.62 -9.65
N ARG A 61 -6.50 -6.68 -9.27
CA ARG A 61 -7.30 -7.92 -9.23
C ARG A 61 -8.25 -8.09 -10.42
N SER A 62 -7.95 -7.43 -11.54
CA SER A 62 -8.66 -7.65 -12.80
C SER A 62 -8.08 -8.84 -13.59
N GLU A 63 -8.58 -9.05 -14.81
CA GLU A 63 -8.05 -10.07 -15.73
C GLU A 63 -6.63 -9.72 -16.25
N HIS A 64 -6.20 -8.46 -16.09
CA HIS A 64 -4.89 -7.95 -16.45
C HIS A 64 -4.12 -7.56 -15.18
N PRO A 65 -3.51 -8.52 -14.47
CA PRO A 65 -3.04 -8.32 -13.09
C PRO A 65 -1.97 -7.25 -12.94
N VAL A 66 -1.05 -7.13 -13.89
CA VAL A 66 -0.05 -6.06 -13.91
C VAL A 66 -0.27 -5.19 -15.12
N MET A 67 -0.65 -3.94 -14.89
CA MET A 67 -0.74 -2.91 -15.93
C MET A 67 0.37 -1.89 -15.73
N VAL A 68 1.01 -1.48 -16.83
CA VAL A 68 2.12 -0.53 -16.80
C VAL A 68 1.73 0.72 -17.57
N PHE A 69 1.98 1.86 -16.96
CA PHE A 69 1.71 3.19 -17.53
C PHE A 69 2.98 4.03 -17.53
N ASP A 70 3.08 4.98 -18.46
CA ASP A 70 4.06 6.04 -18.32
C ASP A 70 3.64 7.04 -17.21
N ARG A 71 4.49 8.01 -16.91
CA ARG A 71 4.20 9.03 -15.88
C ARG A 71 2.95 9.86 -16.22
N GLU A 72 2.63 10.05 -17.48
CA GLU A 72 1.49 10.79 -17.98
C GLU A 72 0.19 9.96 -17.98
N GLY A 73 0.28 8.69 -17.56
CA GLY A 73 -0.84 7.76 -17.45
C GLY A 73 -1.24 7.10 -18.75
N ASN A 74 -0.40 7.17 -19.78
CA ASN A 74 -0.64 6.41 -21.01
C ASN A 74 -0.34 4.93 -20.75
N PHE A 75 -1.25 4.05 -21.15
CA PHE A 75 -1.07 2.61 -21.04
C PHE A 75 0.07 2.15 -21.97
N LEU A 76 1.01 1.40 -21.43
CA LEU A 76 2.16 0.86 -22.15
C LEU A 76 1.99 -0.62 -22.49
N ARG A 77 1.66 -1.44 -21.48
CA ARG A 77 1.50 -2.90 -21.59
C ARG A 77 0.84 -3.50 -20.36
N SER A 78 0.46 -4.78 -20.48
CA SER A 78 0.09 -5.65 -19.34
C SER A 78 0.82 -6.98 -19.42
N PHE A 79 0.84 -7.68 -18.28
CA PHE A 79 1.32 -9.05 -18.19
C PHE A 79 0.76 -9.77 -16.95
N GLY A 80 0.96 -11.09 -16.91
CA GLY A 80 0.62 -11.92 -15.75
C GLY A 80 -0.79 -12.49 -15.79
N GLU A 81 -1.46 -12.43 -16.93
CA GLU A 81 -2.79 -13.00 -17.14
C GLU A 81 -2.81 -14.49 -16.75
N GLY A 82 -3.74 -14.87 -15.88
CA GLY A 82 -3.87 -16.24 -15.34
C GLY A 82 -2.82 -16.65 -14.31
N MET A 83 -1.84 -15.78 -13.96
CA MET A 83 -0.76 -16.12 -13.03
C MET A 83 -1.06 -15.78 -11.57
N PHE A 84 -1.98 -14.86 -11.32
CA PHE A 84 -2.20 -14.27 -10.01
C PHE A 84 -3.67 -14.36 -9.59
N PRO A 85 -4.06 -15.41 -8.83
CA PRO A 85 -5.42 -15.55 -8.30
C PRO A 85 -5.85 -14.36 -7.43
N ARG A 86 -4.91 -13.77 -6.68
CA ARG A 86 -5.21 -12.60 -5.83
C ARG A 86 -4.00 -11.70 -5.64
N ALA A 87 -3.79 -10.80 -6.58
CA ALA A 87 -2.74 -9.78 -6.53
C ALA A 87 -2.74 -9.02 -5.19
N HIS A 88 -1.56 -8.94 -4.53
CA HIS A 88 -1.46 -8.28 -3.23
C HIS A 88 -0.34 -7.25 -3.14
N GLY A 89 0.93 -7.64 -3.13
CA GLY A 89 2.07 -6.75 -2.96
C GLY A 89 2.96 -6.64 -4.19
N ILE A 90 3.50 -5.46 -4.47
CA ILE A 90 4.53 -5.23 -5.48
C ILE A 90 5.70 -4.47 -4.86
N PHE A 91 6.91 -4.94 -5.10
CA PHE A 91 8.14 -4.28 -4.71
C PHE A 91 9.06 -4.12 -5.93
N MET A 92 9.55 -2.90 -6.16
CA MET A 92 10.48 -2.58 -7.24
C MET A 92 11.89 -2.67 -6.70
N ALA A 93 12.63 -3.70 -7.11
CA ALA A 93 13.97 -3.92 -6.61
C ALA A 93 15.02 -2.97 -7.25
N PRO A 94 16.11 -2.63 -6.54
CA PRO A 94 17.15 -1.74 -7.05
C PRO A 94 17.86 -2.26 -8.31
N ASP A 95 17.85 -3.58 -8.55
CA ASP A 95 18.41 -4.22 -9.75
C ASP A 95 17.49 -4.11 -10.98
N GLY A 96 16.29 -3.51 -10.81
CA GLY A 96 15.29 -3.35 -11.86
C GLY A 96 14.33 -4.54 -11.98
N THR A 97 14.47 -5.58 -11.17
CA THR A 97 13.47 -6.66 -11.09
C THR A 97 12.25 -6.25 -10.28
N ILE A 98 11.17 -6.98 -10.44
CA ILE A 98 9.89 -6.73 -9.77
C ILE A 98 9.54 -7.95 -8.93
N TRP A 99 9.17 -7.72 -7.69
CA TRP A 99 8.68 -8.77 -6.80
C TRP A 99 7.17 -8.64 -6.64
N LEU A 100 6.45 -9.70 -7.02
CA LEU A 100 5.00 -9.77 -7.01
C LEU A 100 4.55 -10.81 -5.99
N THR A 101 3.82 -10.38 -4.97
CA THR A 101 3.28 -11.23 -3.91
C THR A 101 1.82 -11.51 -4.17
N ASP A 102 1.45 -12.78 -4.25
CA ASP A 102 0.07 -13.22 -4.42
C ASP A 102 -0.40 -13.97 -3.17
N ASP A 103 -1.39 -13.44 -2.47
CA ASP A 103 -1.91 -14.05 -1.24
C ASP A 103 -2.92 -15.17 -1.50
N GLY A 104 -3.47 -15.26 -2.69
CA GLY A 104 -4.34 -16.35 -3.11
C GLY A 104 -3.58 -17.61 -3.55
N ASP A 105 -2.37 -17.40 -4.09
CA ASP A 105 -1.49 -18.45 -4.58
C ASP A 105 -0.39 -18.86 -3.58
N HIS A 106 -0.25 -18.10 -2.49
CA HIS A 106 0.75 -18.33 -1.44
C HIS A 106 2.19 -18.26 -1.96
N THR A 107 2.47 -17.38 -2.93
CA THR A 107 3.78 -17.27 -3.57
C THR A 107 4.26 -15.83 -3.68
N VAL A 108 5.59 -15.71 -3.76
CA VAL A 108 6.28 -14.48 -4.15
C VAL A 108 7.07 -14.76 -5.41
N ARG A 109 6.90 -13.94 -6.45
CA ARG A 109 7.60 -14.11 -7.73
C ARG A 109 8.49 -12.92 -8.03
N GLN A 110 9.76 -13.18 -8.31
CA GLN A 110 10.66 -12.23 -8.93
C GLN A 110 10.47 -12.28 -10.45
N CYS A 111 10.25 -11.13 -11.06
CA CYS A 111 10.02 -11.01 -12.50
C CYS A 111 10.91 -9.94 -13.12
N THR A 112 11.16 -10.05 -14.44
CA THR A 112 11.65 -8.92 -15.22
C THR A 112 10.54 -7.86 -15.36
N PRO A 113 10.85 -6.61 -15.74
CA PRO A 113 9.84 -5.58 -16.02
C PRO A 113 8.84 -5.98 -17.12
N GLU A 114 9.18 -6.93 -17.97
CA GLU A 114 8.32 -7.48 -19.04
C GLU A 114 7.46 -8.66 -18.56
N GLY A 115 7.62 -9.10 -17.29
CA GLY A 115 6.79 -10.14 -16.69
C GLY A 115 7.36 -11.56 -16.78
N LYS A 116 8.61 -11.75 -17.26
CA LYS A 116 9.27 -13.07 -17.21
C LYS A 116 9.62 -13.42 -15.76
N VAL A 117 9.10 -14.54 -15.25
CA VAL A 117 9.41 -15.06 -13.92
C VAL A 117 10.87 -15.57 -13.88
N LEU A 118 11.63 -15.09 -12.91
CA LEU A 118 13.03 -15.44 -12.66
C LEU A 118 13.17 -16.39 -11.46
N LEU A 119 12.39 -16.15 -10.40
CA LEU A 119 12.37 -16.94 -9.18
C LEU A 119 10.95 -17.01 -8.62
N THR A 120 10.58 -18.14 -8.04
CA THR A 120 9.35 -18.29 -7.25
C THR A 120 9.70 -18.82 -5.88
N ILE A 121 9.23 -18.16 -4.81
CA ILE A 121 9.31 -18.63 -3.43
C ILE A 121 7.89 -19.00 -2.99
N GLY A 122 7.74 -20.12 -2.28
CA GLY A 122 6.45 -20.74 -2.00
C GLY A 122 6.06 -21.79 -3.04
N ILE A 123 4.93 -22.45 -2.84
CA ILE A 123 4.40 -23.48 -3.74
C ILE A 123 3.01 -23.08 -4.17
N SER A 124 2.86 -22.83 -5.47
CA SER A 124 1.59 -22.40 -6.08
C SER A 124 0.41 -23.25 -5.64
N GLY A 125 -0.63 -22.60 -5.11
CA GLY A 125 -1.86 -23.24 -4.64
C GLY A 125 -1.73 -24.14 -3.40
N LYS A 126 -0.56 -24.15 -2.72
CA LYS A 126 -0.32 -24.98 -1.54
C LYS A 126 0.05 -24.13 -0.32
N PRO A 127 -0.92 -23.71 0.50
CA PRO A 127 -0.62 -23.01 1.75
C PRO A 127 0.09 -23.93 2.74
N ALA A 128 1.01 -23.38 3.53
CA ALA A 128 1.46 -24.00 4.75
C ALA A 128 0.27 -24.19 5.73
N PRO A 129 0.34 -25.07 6.72
CA PRO A 129 -0.72 -25.19 7.71
C PRO A 129 -0.97 -23.84 8.42
N TYR A 130 -2.22 -23.56 8.75
CA TYR A 130 -2.62 -22.31 9.41
C TYR A 130 -1.84 -22.11 10.71
N MET A 131 -1.22 -20.93 10.89
CA MET A 131 -0.39 -20.54 12.04
C MET A 131 0.77 -21.50 12.36
N SER A 132 1.25 -22.30 11.38
CA SER A 132 2.37 -23.24 11.59
C SER A 132 3.72 -22.54 11.73
N GLY A 133 3.86 -21.33 11.23
CA GLY A 133 5.14 -20.64 11.11
C GLY A 133 5.98 -21.09 9.89
N GLU A 134 5.50 -22.06 9.11
CA GLU A 134 6.11 -22.46 7.83
C GLU A 134 5.64 -21.52 6.69
N PRO A 135 6.51 -21.16 5.74
CA PRO A 135 6.13 -20.29 4.62
C PRO A 135 5.46 -21.08 3.48
N PHE A 136 4.41 -20.56 2.88
CA PHE A 136 3.60 -19.39 3.20
C PHE A 136 2.14 -19.77 3.46
N HIS A 137 1.45 -18.97 4.29
CA HIS A 137 0.00 -19.06 4.35
C HIS A 137 -0.61 -17.66 4.12
N ARG A 138 -0.79 -17.30 2.83
CA ARG A 138 -1.27 -16.01 2.36
C ARG A 138 -0.31 -14.86 2.71
N CYS A 139 0.90 -14.96 2.17
CA CYS A 139 1.91 -13.90 2.24
C CYS A 139 1.40 -12.59 1.62
N THR A 140 1.89 -11.45 2.12
CA THR A 140 1.27 -10.15 1.85
C THR A 140 2.16 -9.17 1.10
N HIS A 141 3.45 -9.10 1.42
CA HIS A 141 4.37 -8.17 0.75
C HIS A 141 5.83 -8.65 0.82
N THR A 142 6.68 -8.01 0.02
CA THR A 142 8.11 -8.30 -0.08
C THR A 142 8.92 -7.03 0.03
N ALA A 143 10.06 -7.07 0.72
CA ALA A 143 11.08 -6.03 0.74
C ALA A 143 12.46 -6.65 0.56
N MET A 144 13.47 -5.82 0.25
CA MET A 144 14.85 -6.25 0.10
C MET A 144 15.76 -5.39 0.97
N SER A 145 16.71 -6.03 1.66
CA SER A 145 17.76 -5.32 2.37
C SER A 145 18.79 -4.71 1.42
N PRO A 146 19.63 -3.77 1.88
CA PRO A 146 20.76 -3.26 1.08
C PRO A 146 21.75 -4.36 0.64
N GLN A 147 21.80 -5.49 1.35
CA GLN A 147 22.66 -6.64 1.04
C GLN A 147 22.00 -7.63 0.07
N GLY A 148 20.73 -7.40 -0.31
CA GLY A 148 19.98 -8.24 -1.23
C GLY A 148 19.18 -9.36 -0.56
N ASP A 149 19.17 -9.47 0.76
CA ASP A 149 18.29 -10.41 1.47
C ASP A 149 16.83 -10.01 1.29
N ILE A 150 15.97 -11.00 1.11
CA ILE A 150 14.55 -10.81 0.80
C ILE A 150 13.74 -11.06 2.06
N TYR A 151 12.90 -10.10 2.44
CA TYR A 151 11.95 -10.24 3.53
C TYR A 151 10.53 -10.36 2.99
N VAL A 152 9.77 -11.29 3.55
CA VAL A 152 8.36 -11.53 3.17
C VAL A 152 7.50 -11.48 4.42
N SER A 153 6.51 -10.59 4.45
CA SER A 153 5.44 -10.62 5.45
C SER A 153 4.43 -11.70 5.08
N ASP A 154 4.11 -12.58 6.04
CA ASP A 154 3.18 -13.70 5.88
C ASP A 154 2.11 -13.61 6.97
N GLY A 155 1.19 -12.66 6.82
CA GLY A 155 0.36 -12.21 7.92
C GLY A 155 -1.06 -12.76 7.96
N TYR A 156 -1.68 -13.11 6.83
CA TYR A 156 -3.11 -13.50 6.86
C TYR A 156 -3.36 -14.85 7.51
N GLY A 157 -2.44 -15.78 7.38
CA GLY A 157 -2.63 -17.11 7.97
C GLY A 157 -1.44 -17.61 8.79
N ASN A 158 -0.44 -16.73 9.07
CA ASN A 158 0.79 -17.19 9.70
C ASN A 158 1.39 -16.27 10.78
N ALA A 159 1.07 -14.98 10.80
CA ALA A 159 1.63 -13.99 11.72
C ALA A 159 3.17 -13.98 11.78
N ARG A 160 3.84 -14.04 10.60
CA ARG A 160 5.29 -14.21 10.47
C ARG A 160 5.92 -13.20 9.52
N VAL A 161 7.22 -13.02 9.69
CA VAL A 161 8.13 -12.51 8.67
C VAL A 161 9.17 -13.58 8.38
N HIS A 162 9.46 -13.79 7.09
CA HIS A 162 10.47 -14.74 6.62
C HIS A 162 11.58 -14.01 5.88
N LYS A 163 12.83 -14.35 6.19
CA LYS A 163 14.03 -13.83 5.53
C LYS A 163 14.65 -14.89 4.62
N TYR A 164 14.92 -14.50 3.38
CA TYR A 164 15.54 -15.37 2.37
C TYR A 164 16.83 -14.76 1.85
N ALA A 165 17.78 -15.62 1.47
CA ALA A 165 18.89 -15.21 0.63
C ALA A 165 18.42 -14.85 -0.79
N PRO A 166 19.22 -14.12 -1.60
CA PRO A 166 18.87 -13.76 -2.97
C PRO A 166 18.51 -14.93 -3.89
N ASN A 167 19.00 -16.12 -3.59
CA ASN A 167 18.67 -17.35 -4.34
C ASN A 167 17.39 -18.06 -3.87
N GLY A 168 16.63 -17.47 -2.96
CA GLY A 168 15.38 -18.02 -2.43
C GLY A 168 15.55 -19.05 -1.29
N LYS A 169 16.76 -19.24 -0.75
CA LYS A 169 16.98 -20.10 0.42
C LYS A 169 16.48 -19.39 1.69
N LEU A 170 15.59 -20.04 2.44
CA LEU A 170 15.14 -19.55 3.74
C LEU A 170 16.32 -19.45 4.71
N LEU A 171 16.51 -18.28 5.33
CA LEU A 171 17.56 -18.02 6.31
C LEU A 171 17.02 -18.06 7.74
N LEU A 172 15.93 -17.33 7.99
CA LEU A 172 15.27 -17.29 9.29
C LEU A 172 13.81 -16.84 9.18
N SER A 173 13.04 -17.05 10.24
CA SER A 173 11.69 -16.54 10.39
C SER A 173 11.50 -16.04 11.82
N TRP A 174 10.69 -14.97 11.98
CA TRP A 174 10.34 -14.46 13.30
C TRP A 174 8.90 -14.01 13.38
N GLY A 175 8.43 -13.74 14.60
CA GLY A 175 7.06 -13.39 14.91
C GLY A 175 6.27 -14.54 15.48
N GLY A 176 5.00 -14.29 15.68
CA GLY A 176 3.98 -15.20 16.19
C GLY A 176 2.69 -14.42 16.35
N PRO A 177 1.54 -15.09 16.55
CA PRO A 177 0.27 -14.40 16.78
C PRO A 177 0.25 -13.77 18.17
N GLY A 178 -0.09 -12.49 18.26
CA GLY A 178 -0.20 -11.76 19.51
C GLY A 178 -0.08 -10.25 19.37
N SER A 179 0.12 -9.58 20.49
CA SER A 179 0.22 -8.12 20.60
C SER A 179 1.47 -7.61 21.31
N ASP A 180 2.29 -8.50 21.86
CA ASP A 180 3.56 -8.12 22.47
C ASP A 180 4.60 -7.69 21.41
N PRO A 181 5.69 -7.01 21.80
CA PRO A 181 6.78 -6.69 20.89
C PRO A 181 7.33 -7.95 20.17
N GLY A 182 7.36 -7.91 18.85
CA GLY A 182 7.77 -9.04 18.01
C GLY A 182 6.64 -10.00 17.62
N GLU A 183 5.45 -9.88 18.21
CA GLU A 183 4.26 -10.61 17.80
C GLU A 183 3.42 -9.79 16.82
N PHE A 184 2.56 -10.46 16.04
CA PHE A 184 1.76 -9.83 15.00
C PHE A 184 0.28 -10.22 15.07
N ASN A 185 -0.56 -9.25 14.77
CA ASN A 185 -1.94 -9.45 14.36
C ASN A 185 -2.10 -8.93 12.93
N ILE A 186 -1.79 -9.79 11.98
CA ILE A 186 -1.64 -9.53 10.53
C ILE A 186 -0.42 -8.64 10.20
N ALA A 187 0.76 -9.27 10.05
CA ALA A 187 1.92 -8.67 9.40
C ALA A 187 1.59 -8.41 7.92
N HIS A 188 1.18 -7.17 7.58
CA HIS A 188 0.49 -6.90 6.32
C HIS A 188 1.38 -6.31 5.23
N ASN A 189 2.34 -5.49 5.60
CA ASN A 189 3.30 -4.92 4.65
C ASN A 189 4.67 -4.82 5.30
N ILE A 190 5.70 -4.77 4.49
CA ILE A 190 7.08 -4.76 4.94
C ILE A 190 7.92 -3.86 4.04
N THR A 191 8.82 -3.09 4.61
CA THR A 191 9.82 -2.31 3.88
C THR A 191 11.14 -2.31 4.62
N CYS A 192 12.25 -2.01 3.91
CA CYS A 192 13.58 -1.83 4.49
C CYS A 192 14.11 -0.45 4.16
N ASP A 193 14.88 0.12 5.09
CA ASP A 193 15.63 1.34 4.82
C ASP A 193 17.07 1.05 4.34
N ALA A 194 17.81 2.13 4.05
CA ALA A 194 19.18 2.04 3.56
C ALA A 194 20.20 1.53 4.61
N ASP A 195 19.85 1.56 5.88
CA ASP A 195 20.67 1.08 7.00
C ASP A 195 20.36 -0.38 7.34
N GLY A 196 19.34 -0.97 6.70
CA GLY A 196 18.95 -2.36 6.87
C GLY A 196 17.92 -2.62 7.97
N TRP A 197 17.31 -1.56 8.52
CA TRP A 197 16.17 -1.72 9.42
C TRP A 197 14.94 -2.22 8.66
N VAL A 198 14.17 -3.08 9.29
CA VAL A 198 12.99 -3.72 8.73
C VAL A 198 11.74 -3.20 9.42
N TYR A 199 10.83 -2.63 8.65
CA TYR A 199 9.58 -2.03 9.14
C TYR A 199 8.40 -2.90 8.71
N VAL A 200 7.58 -3.32 9.66
CA VAL A 200 6.44 -4.22 9.43
C VAL A 200 5.14 -3.55 9.87
N ALA A 201 4.20 -3.41 8.96
CA ALA A 201 2.85 -2.98 9.28
C ALA A 201 2.11 -4.10 10.02
N ASP A 202 1.98 -3.98 11.31
CA ASP A 202 1.24 -4.87 12.20
C ASP A 202 -0.21 -4.36 12.30
N ARG A 203 -0.99 -4.70 11.24
CA ARG A 203 -2.20 -4.00 10.84
C ARG A 203 -3.28 -3.94 11.91
N GLU A 204 -3.65 -5.08 12.47
CA GLU A 204 -4.74 -5.13 13.46
C GLU A 204 -4.26 -4.84 14.89
N ASN A 205 -2.95 -4.71 15.11
CA ASN A 205 -2.37 -4.12 16.32
C ASN A 205 -2.16 -2.60 16.19
N HIS A 206 -2.57 -1.99 15.07
CA HIS A 206 -2.56 -0.54 14.85
C HIS A 206 -1.18 0.12 15.00
N ARG A 207 -0.11 -0.57 14.60
CA ARG A 207 1.28 -0.11 14.74
C ARG A 207 2.15 -0.51 13.54
N VAL A 208 3.30 0.13 13.42
CA VAL A 208 4.42 -0.36 12.62
C VAL A 208 5.51 -0.77 13.59
N GLN A 209 5.98 -1.99 13.53
CA GLN A 209 7.12 -2.47 14.32
C GLN A 209 8.41 -2.36 13.52
N VAL A 210 9.51 -2.06 14.19
CA VAL A 210 10.85 -1.90 13.62
C VAL A 210 11.76 -2.97 14.18
N PHE A 211 12.48 -3.65 13.29
CA PHE A 211 13.39 -4.75 13.62
C PHE A 211 14.75 -4.50 12.99
N ASP A 212 15.78 -5.11 13.57
CA ASP A 212 17.05 -5.26 12.87
C ASP A 212 16.92 -6.30 11.73
N GLY A 213 17.96 -6.41 10.90
CA GLY A 213 17.97 -7.36 9.77
C GLY A 213 17.93 -8.84 10.17
N ASN A 214 17.97 -9.16 11.46
CA ASN A 214 17.86 -10.52 12.00
C ASN A 214 16.56 -10.75 12.79
N GLY A 215 15.61 -9.81 12.71
CA GLY A 215 14.31 -9.94 13.33
C GLY A 215 14.26 -9.63 14.82
N LYS A 216 15.32 -8.99 15.37
CA LYS A 216 15.29 -8.50 16.73
C LYS A 216 14.47 -7.22 16.78
N TYR A 217 13.44 -7.20 17.63
CA TYR A 217 12.61 -6.01 17.85
C TYR A 217 13.45 -4.86 18.42
N GLU A 218 13.25 -3.66 17.89
CA GLU A 218 13.91 -2.44 18.34
C GLU A 218 12.92 -1.43 18.91
N THR A 219 11.90 -1.07 18.13
CA THR A 219 10.91 -0.06 18.51
C THR A 219 9.60 -0.24 17.71
N GLN A 220 8.62 0.63 17.98
CA GLN A 220 7.40 0.66 17.19
C GLN A 220 6.86 2.09 17.03
N TRP A 221 6.13 2.30 15.95
CA TRP A 221 5.39 3.53 15.69
C TRP A 221 3.91 3.33 15.97
N ASN A 222 3.39 4.17 16.83
CA ASN A 222 1.98 4.16 17.22
C ASN A 222 1.23 5.34 16.57
N ASN A 223 -0.01 5.59 16.99
CA ASN A 223 -0.88 6.65 16.46
C ASN A 223 -1.24 6.44 14.98
N LEU A 224 -1.38 5.18 14.61
CA LEU A 224 -1.84 4.68 13.31
C LEU A 224 -3.15 3.92 13.50
N HIS A 225 -3.95 3.81 12.43
CA HIS A 225 -5.16 2.99 12.49
C HIS A 225 -5.19 2.03 11.31
N ARG A 226 -4.92 0.75 11.59
CA ARG A 226 -4.82 -0.34 10.60
C ARG A 226 -3.84 0.01 9.46
N PRO A 227 -2.53 0.23 9.76
CA PRO A 227 -1.53 0.48 8.73
C PRO A 227 -1.47 -0.72 7.77
N CYS A 228 -1.56 -0.44 6.48
CA CYS A 228 -1.75 -1.45 5.45
C CYS A 228 -0.63 -1.44 4.42
N GLY A 229 -0.31 -0.29 3.84
CA GLY A 229 0.79 -0.11 2.91
C GLY A 229 1.93 0.69 3.53
N LEU A 230 3.16 0.32 3.23
CA LEU A 230 4.38 1.05 3.62
C LEU A 230 5.21 1.35 2.37
N PHE A 231 5.70 2.58 2.26
CA PHE A 231 6.65 2.95 1.24
C PHE A 231 7.69 3.92 1.81
N MET A 232 8.97 3.60 1.61
CA MET A 232 10.10 4.46 1.93
C MET A 232 10.86 4.81 0.66
N PRO A 233 10.95 6.09 0.27
CA PRO A 233 11.86 6.49 -0.80
C PRO A 233 13.31 6.15 -0.44
N ALA A 234 14.10 5.76 -1.43
CA ALA A 234 15.53 5.56 -1.23
C ALA A 234 16.22 6.87 -0.81
N GLY A 235 17.14 6.81 0.17
CA GLY A 235 17.89 7.98 0.63
C GLY A 235 18.23 7.97 2.12
N LYS A 236 18.97 8.99 2.56
CA LYS A 236 19.55 9.08 3.91
C LYS A 236 18.62 9.61 5.01
N CYS A 237 17.46 10.11 4.72
CA CYS A 237 16.49 10.56 5.73
C CYS A 237 15.15 9.98 5.37
N PRO A 238 14.92 8.69 5.67
CA PRO A 238 13.72 8.03 5.22
C PRO A 238 12.50 8.66 5.90
N VAL A 239 11.60 9.12 5.07
CA VAL A 239 10.22 9.29 5.46
C VAL A 239 9.47 8.04 5.06
N CYS A 240 8.49 7.62 5.87
CA CYS A 240 7.62 6.52 5.51
C CYS A 240 6.23 7.06 5.18
N TYR A 241 5.72 6.67 4.02
CA TYR A 241 4.34 6.85 3.62
C TYR A 241 3.57 5.61 4.06
N ILE A 242 2.47 5.81 4.78
CA ILE A 242 1.69 4.73 5.39
C ILE A 242 0.24 4.85 4.93
N GLY A 243 -0.25 3.85 4.20
CA GLY A 243 -1.66 3.70 3.90
C GLY A 243 -2.40 3.11 5.12
N GLU A 244 -3.43 3.78 5.60
CA GLU A 244 -4.26 3.32 6.72
C GLU A 244 -5.67 3.01 6.22
N LEU A 245 -6.17 1.79 6.48
CA LEU A 245 -7.49 1.34 6.01
C LEU A 245 -8.67 2.02 6.72
N GLY A 246 -8.44 2.59 7.88
CA GLY A 246 -9.52 3.11 8.72
C GLY A 246 -10.35 2.01 9.41
N PRO A 247 -11.39 2.42 10.17
CA PRO A 247 -12.19 1.51 10.98
C PRO A 247 -13.16 0.68 10.15
N VAL A 248 -13.42 -0.56 10.60
CA VAL A 248 -14.38 -1.48 9.96
C VAL A 248 -15.39 -2.06 10.95
N GLN A 249 -15.13 -1.97 12.25
CA GLN A 249 -16.06 -2.48 13.23
C GLN A 249 -17.34 -1.62 13.29
N PRO A 250 -18.53 -2.20 13.42
CA PRO A 250 -19.77 -1.43 13.48
C PRO A 250 -19.76 -0.33 14.52
N VAL A 251 -19.12 -0.59 15.67
CA VAL A 251 -19.06 0.36 16.80
C VAL A 251 -18.13 1.55 16.58
N ASN A 252 -17.17 1.48 15.66
CA ASN A 252 -16.21 2.57 15.41
C ASN A 252 -16.20 3.06 13.96
N ARG A 253 -16.99 2.48 13.07
CA ARG A 253 -17.01 2.79 11.63
C ARG A 253 -17.20 4.27 11.33
N ASN A 254 -18.02 4.95 12.12
CA ASN A 254 -18.35 6.37 11.94
C ASN A 254 -17.57 7.31 12.86
N VAL A 255 -16.57 6.79 13.59
CA VAL A 255 -15.71 7.64 14.43
C VAL A 255 -14.80 8.48 13.52
N PRO A 256 -14.88 9.81 13.58
CA PRO A 256 -14.10 10.67 12.72
C PRO A 256 -12.60 10.58 13.04
N ASN A 257 -11.75 10.90 12.06
CA ASN A 257 -10.30 10.99 12.20
C ASN A 257 -9.58 9.65 12.54
N LEU A 258 -10.20 8.52 12.20
CA LEU A 258 -9.56 7.19 12.24
C LEU A 258 -9.09 6.71 10.87
N GLY A 259 -9.26 7.49 9.83
CA GLY A 259 -9.01 7.14 8.42
C GLY A 259 -10.30 6.68 7.71
N PRO A 260 -10.19 6.15 6.49
CA PRO A 260 -8.96 5.83 5.74
C PRO A 260 -8.16 7.07 5.34
N ARG A 261 -6.83 6.92 5.22
CA ARG A 261 -5.94 8.05 4.96
C ARG A 261 -4.53 7.59 4.57
N VAL A 262 -3.68 8.52 4.12
CA VAL A 262 -2.23 8.32 4.05
C VAL A 262 -1.57 9.19 5.12
N THR A 263 -0.76 8.57 5.98
CA THR A 263 0.06 9.26 6.99
C THR A 263 1.52 9.22 6.56
N ILE A 264 2.21 10.35 6.68
CA ILE A 264 3.64 10.48 6.40
C ILE A 264 4.34 10.73 7.73
N VAL A 265 5.34 9.90 8.03
CA VAL A 265 6.12 9.97 9.27
C VAL A 265 7.61 10.10 8.97
N ASP A 266 8.39 10.64 9.90
CA ASP A 266 9.85 10.59 9.87
C ASP A 266 10.38 9.23 10.37
N HIS A 267 11.71 9.08 10.37
CA HIS A 267 12.40 7.86 10.82
C HIS A 267 12.14 7.49 12.30
N THR A 268 11.61 8.41 13.09
CA THR A 268 11.22 8.15 14.49
C THR A 268 9.75 7.73 14.64
N GLY A 269 8.98 7.73 13.55
CA GLY A 269 7.54 7.52 13.56
C GLY A 269 6.73 8.76 13.91
N LYS A 270 7.37 9.93 14.04
CA LYS A 270 6.67 11.19 14.28
C LYS A 270 5.97 11.65 13.01
N ARG A 271 4.68 11.93 13.12
CA ARG A 271 3.85 12.39 12.00
C ARG A 271 4.34 13.74 11.46
N ILE A 272 4.56 13.79 10.15
CA ILE A 272 4.88 15.00 9.37
C ILE A 272 3.62 15.54 8.71
N ALA A 273 2.84 14.68 8.04
CA ALA A 273 1.63 15.07 7.32
C ALA A 273 0.59 13.94 7.32
N ARG A 274 -0.66 14.29 7.01
CA ARG A 274 -1.75 13.38 6.69
C ARG A 274 -2.50 13.84 5.47
N LEU A 275 -2.89 12.91 4.62
CA LEU A 275 -3.72 13.12 3.45
C LEU A 275 -5.00 12.30 3.60
N GLY A 276 -6.12 12.86 3.23
CA GLY A 276 -7.45 12.25 3.35
C GLY A 276 -8.39 13.06 4.22
N GLY A 277 -9.67 12.68 4.19
CA GLY A 277 -10.73 13.29 4.99
C GLY A 277 -10.78 12.80 6.44
N LEU A 278 -11.83 13.19 7.14
CA LEU A 278 -12.10 12.70 8.51
C LEU A 278 -12.69 11.29 8.53
N GLY A 279 -13.11 10.76 7.40
CA GLY A 279 -13.69 9.43 7.23
C GLY A 279 -13.63 8.99 5.77
N PRO A 280 -14.23 7.82 5.45
CA PRO A 280 -14.21 7.28 4.10
C PRO A 280 -15.06 8.09 3.13
N GLY A 281 -14.60 8.18 1.87
CA GLY A 281 -15.31 8.87 0.81
C GLY A 281 -14.79 8.55 -0.57
N MET A 282 -15.50 9.04 -1.61
CA MET A 282 -15.17 8.86 -3.03
C MET A 282 -14.73 10.16 -3.71
N GLY A 283 -14.65 11.25 -2.99
CA GLY A 283 -14.15 12.53 -3.50
C GLY A 283 -12.68 12.45 -3.92
N PRO A 284 -12.19 13.39 -4.76
CA PRO A 284 -10.82 13.33 -5.29
C PRO A 284 -9.73 13.36 -4.21
N THR A 285 -10.05 13.82 -3.02
CA THR A 285 -9.15 13.93 -1.85
C THR A 285 -9.48 12.94 -0.73
N GLU A 286 -10.42 12.03 -0.96
CA GLU A 286 -10.89 11.04 0.02
C GLU A 286 -10.45 9.64 -0.37
N PHE A 287 -10.40 8.75 0.62
CA PHE A 287 -10.04 7.36 0.45
C PHE A 287 -11.12 6.42 0.96
N LEU A 288 -11.11 5.20 0.47
CA LEU A 288 -11.90 4.07 0.97
C LEU A 288 -11.03 3.03 1.67
N ALA A 289 -9.90 2.68 1.07
CA ALA A 289 -9.03 1.62 1.58
C ALA A 289 -7.62 1.69 0.98
N PRO A 290 -6.79 2.71 1.33
CA PRO A 290 -5.41 2.82 0.87
C PRO A 290 -4.63 1.55 1.21
N HIS A 291 -4.09 0.86 0.18
CA HIS A 291 -3.47 -0.44 0.35
C HIS A 291 -2.02 -0.46 -0.09
N GLY A 292 -1.73 -0.30 -1.37
CA GLY A 292 -0.37 -0.15 -1.88
C GLY A 292 -0.10 1.29 -2.29
N LEU A 293 1.12 1.78 -2.07
CA LEU A 293 1.46 3.16 -2.42
C LEU A 293 2.94 3.29 -2.77
N THR A 294 3.25 4.30 -3.57
CA THR A 294 4.61 4.61 -4.03
C THR A 294 4.74 6.07 -4.43
N VAL A 295 5.98 6.55 -4.56
CA VAL A 295 6.29 7.92 -4.98
C VAL A 295 7.24 7.87 -6.17
N ASP A 296 7.02 8.71 -7.18
CA ASP A 296 7.91 8.83 -8.34
C ASP A 296 9.08 9.80 -8.09
N SER A 297 9.97 9.95 -9.09
CA SER A 297 11.17 10.79 -8.98
C SER A 297 10.88 12.29 -8.76
N ARG A 298 9.67 12.76 -9.06
CA ARG A 298 9.20 14.15 -8.79
C ARG A 298 8.54 14.30 -7.43
N GLY A 299 8.31 13.17 -6.75
CA GLY A 299 7.60 13.12 -5.48
C GLY A 299 6.09 13.04 -5.62
N ASP A 300 5.55 12.80 -6.83
CA ASP A 300 4.12 12.53 -7.01
C ASP A 300 3.75 11.19 -6.36
N LEU A 301 2.66 11.16 -5.63
CA LEU A 301 2.21 10.01 -4.86
C LEU A 301 1.14 9.23 -5.64
N TYR A 302 1.29 7.92 -5.70
CA TYR A 302 0.32 6.98 -6.24
C TYR A 302 -0.21 6.09 -5.12
N VAL A 303 -1.53 5.94 -5.04
CA VAL A 303 -2.18 5.12 -4.00
C VAL A 303 -3.18 4.18 -4.66
N GLY A 304 -2.93 2.89 -4.52
CA GLY A 304 -3.87 1.83 -4.89
C GLY A 304 -4.77 1.50 -3.70
N GLU A 305 -6.04 1.24 -3.99
CA GLU A 305 -7.04 0.92 -2.98
C GLU A 305 -7.67 -0.46 -3.22
N VAL A 306 -7.92 -1.19 -2.13
CA VAL A 306 -8.76 -2.40 -2.13
C VAL A 306 -10.22 -2.02 -1.86
N SER A 307 -10.70 -1.06 -2.65
CA SER A 307 -11.99 -0.41 -2.46
C SER A 307 -13.18 -1.37 -2.61
N TRP A 308 -13.09 -2.36 -3.51
CA TRP A 308 -14.15 -3.36 -3.71
C TRP A 308 -14.33 -4.27 -2.49
N THR A 309 -13.24 -4.76 -1.94
CA THR A 309 -13.23 -5.58 -0.72
C THR A 309 -13.75 -4.81 0.50
N ASN A 310 -13.41 -3.51 0.61
CA ASN A 310 -13.77 -2.71 1.77
C ASN A 310 -15.13 -2.01 1.64
N TRP A 311 -15.70 -1.87 0.44
CA TRP A 311 -17.01 -1.23 0.26
C TRP A 311 -18.10 -1.79 1.17
N PRO A 312 -18.37 -3.10 1.20
CA PRO A 312 -19.43 -3.66 2.06
C PRO A 312 -19.14 -3.54 3.55
N GLN A 313 -17.88 -3.39 3.95
CA GLN A 313 -17.50 -3.18 5.34
C GLN A 313 -17.72 -1.71 5.76
N THR A 314 -17.46 -0.79 4.85
CA THR A 314 -17.61 0.66 5.06
C THR A 314 -19.07 1.09 4.90
N TYR A 315 -19.77 0.56 3.91
CA TYR A 315 -21.14 0.92 3.55
C TYR A 315 -22.01 -0.34 3.39
N PRO A 316 -22.31 -1.05 4.49
CA PRO A 316 -23.02 -2.35 4.43
C PRO A 316 -24.41 -2.25 3.80
N ASP A 317 -25.07 -1.09 3.91
CA ASP A 317 -26.42 -0.87 3.43
C ASP A 317 -26.50 -0.22 2.04
N LYS A 318 -25.34 -0.05 1.37
CA LYS A 318 -25.29 0.59 0.06
C LYS A 318 -24.75 -0.39 -1.01
N PRO A 319 -25.39 -0.48 -2.17
CA PRO A 319 -24.82 -1.22 -3.30
C PRO A 319 -23.48 -0.60 -3.71
N ARG A 320 -22.56 -1.45 -4.15
CA ARG A 320 -21.27 -0.96 -4.65
C ARG A 320 -21.48 -0.28 -6.00
N PRO A 321 -20.95 0.95 -6.20
CA PRO A 321 -20.97 1.61 -7.50
C PRO A 321 -20.13 0.86 -8.54
N ASP A 322 -20.53 0.89 -9.79
CA ASP A 322 -19.79 0.26 -10.90
C ASP A 322 -18.47 0.98 -11.18
N ASN A 323 -18.42 2.29 -10.96
CA ASN A 323 -17.26 3.16 -11.19
C ASN A 323 -16.43 3.44 -9.93
N LEU A 324 -16.38 2.48 -9.01
CA LEU A 324 -15.63 2.64 -7.77
C LEU A 324 -14.13 2.84 -8.04
N ARG A 325 -13.60 3.99 -7.64
CA ARG A 325 -12.20 4.32 -7.85
C ARG A 325 -11.30 3.42 -7.00
N SER A 326 -10.19 2.97 -7.61
CA SER A 326 -9.18 2.14 -6.94
C SER A 326 -7.76 2.67 -7.13
N LEU A 327 -7.55 3.73 -7.93
CA LEU A 327 -6.25 4.37 -8.12
C LEU A 327 -6.36 5.87 -7.94
N HIS A 328 -5.44 6.41 -7.16
CA HIS A 328 -5.22 7.85 -7.02
C HIS A 328 -3.82 8.22 -7.49
N LYS A 329 -3.70 9.34 -8.19
CA LYS A 329 -2.45 10.08 -8.35
C LYS A 329 -2.59 11.44 -7.68
N PHE A 330 -1.58 11.82 -6.92
CA PHE A 330 -1.47 13.13 -6.31
C PHE A 330 -0.17 13.79 -6.75
N ARG A 331 -0.28 14.94 -7.39
CA ARG A 331 0.87 15.75 -7.77
C ARG A 331 1.41 16.49 -6.56
N LYS A 332 2.70 16.39 -6.31
CA LYS A 332 3.36 17.15 -5.24
C LYS A 332 3.38 18.65 -5.60
N VAL A 333 2.92 19.50 -4.67
CA VAL A 333 2.89 20.95 -4.82
C VAL A 333 3.77 21.62 -3.77
N GLY A 334 4.60 22.55 -4.23
CA GLY A 334 5.60 23.19 -3.37
C GLY A 334 6.89 22.37 -3.29
N ARG A 335 7.90 22.79 -4.04
CA ARG A 335 9.29 22.45 -3.74
C ARG A 335 9.70 23.36 -2.58
N GLY A 336 9.95 22.75 -1.41
CA GLY A 336 10.65 23.43 -0.34
C GLY A 336 12.13 23.61 -0.71
#